data_950c2b159b426eaacd318f3200827e6b
#
_entry.id   950c2b159b426eaacd318f3200827e6b
#
_cell.length_a   1.000
_cell.length_b   1.000
_cell.length_c   1.000
_cell.angle_alpha   90.00
_cell.angle_beta   90.00
_cell.angle_gamma   90.00
#
_symmetry.space_group_name_H-M   'P 1'
#
loop_
_entity.id
_entity.type
_entity.pdbx_description
1 polymer ?
#
loop_
_entity_poly.entity_id
_entity_poly.type
_entity_poly.pdbx_seq_one_letter_code
_entity_poly.pdbx_strand_id
1 'polypeptide(L)'
;MWRTGAGFYNVFYMADQEFDVVVVGSGGAGMTAALAAAKKGLSVVLVEKAPHYGGSTARSGGGVWIPGNSVLKRDGVLDTPEAARTYLKSIIGDVVSEERINTYIDRGPEVLDFVLANSPLDMEWVVDYSDYYPEAPGGRLGGRSIEPKPFDLRQLGSEAANLEPAYAKAPANMVVKQSDYRWLNLLQRPHTRGIRRSLRVTARMLVAKARGANMVGMGRALIAAMRKGLLDAGVPVWLDTPVTGLVTRGGQEQTLRARLGVVMGSGGFEKNQEMRDTYQRQPIPTEWSVGAAGNTGEGIRYMEGIGAELSFMEDSWWGPTILLPRGPWFALAERSLPCSFLVNQEGERFMNESLPYVEAGHKMYGGEFGQAPADNPDAPGENVPAWIIFDQEYKNRYLFAGLQARQPLPKKWLATENFHMADTLEELAGKIGVPADKLAATTQRFNGFAEKGVDEDFQRGVSGYDHYYGDITNKPNPSLGPVRKAPFYAVKMVPGDLGTKGGANTDVHGRVLRADGSVIEGLYAAGNASSPVMGHTYAGPGATIGPAMVFGYLAVEHMLAGRAAASADTTAPDTEKKGS
;
A
#
# COMPACT_ATOMS: atom_id res chain seq x y z
N MET A 1 -52.93 11.43 7.19
CA MET A 1 -52.84 10.91 5.81
C MET A 1 -51.34 10.84 5.46
N TRP A 2 -50.71 9.71 5.74
CA TRP A 2 -49.27 9.49 5.47
C TRP A 2 -49.17 8.59 4.24
N ARG A 3 -48.53 9.06 3.18
CA ARG A 3 -48.17 8.24 2.02
C ARG A 3 -46.78 7.71 2.20
N THR A 4 -46.65 6.42 2.42
CA THR A 4 -45.43 5.64 2.36
C THR A 4 -45.06 5.39 0.91
N GLY A 5 -43.95 5.98 0.45
CA GLY A 5 -43.34 5.66 -0.83
C GLY A 5 -42.56 4.34 -0.68
N ALA A 6 -43.11 3.25 -1.20
CA ALA A 6 -42.37 2.00 -1.36
C ALA A 6 -41.40 2.15 -2.54
N GLY A 7 -40.11 2.24 -2.25
CA GLY A 7 -39.07 2.07 -3.25
C GLY A 7 -39.06 0.60 -3.70
N PHE A 8 -39.33 0.38 -4.98
CA PHE A 8 -39.16 -0.93 -5.60
C PHE A 8 -37.66 -1.22 -5.69
N TYR A 9 -37.14 -2.04 -4.77
CA TYR A 9 -35.90 -2.73 -4.99
C TYR A 9 -36.16 -3.83 -6.01
N ASN A 10 -35.64 -3.67 -7.21
CA ASN A 10 -35.57 -4.77 -8.17
C ASN A 10 -34.56 -5.81 -7.61
N VAL A 11 -35.06 -6.77 -6.91
CA VAL A 11 -34.32 -8.00 -6.59
C VAL A 11 -34.30 -8.79 -7.90
N PHE A 12 -33.25 -8.64 -8.68
CA PHE A 12 -32.97 -9.57 -9.77
C PHE A 12 -32.60 -10.91 -9.13
N TYR A 13 -33.49 -11.88 -9.20
CA TYR A 13 -33.17 -13.28 -8.95
C TYR A 13 -32.18 -13.71 -10.05
N MET A 14 -30.89 -13.70 -9.74
CA MET A 14 -29.91 -14.34 -10.61
C MET A 14 -30.01 -15.84 -10.38
N ALA A 15 -30.30 -16.58 -11.45
CA ALA A 15 -30.15 -18.04 -11.45
C ALA A 15 -28.67 -18.38 -11.12
N ASP A 16 -28.42 -19.58 -10.58
CA ASP A 16 -27.05 -20.09 -10.36
C ASP A 16 -26.19 -19.86 -11.61
N GLN A 17 -25.11 -19.12 -11.44
CA GLN A 17 -24.20 -18.82 -12.55
C GLN A 17 -22.89 -19.57 -12.33
N GLU A 18 -22.35 -20.09 -13.44
CA GLU A 18 -21.14 -20.88 -13.44
C GLU A 18 -20.08 -20.25 -14.34
N PHE A 19 -18.87 -20.11 -13.79
CA PHE A 19 -17.68 -19.63 -14.47
C PHE A 19 -16.53 -20.62 -14.27
N ASP A 20 -15.48 -20.55 -15.10
CA ASP A 20 -14.25 -21.30 -14.81
C ASP A 20 -13.57 -20.72 -13.55
N VAL A 21 -13.52 -19.40 -13.46
CA VAL A 21 -12.87 -18.69 -12.35
C VAL A 21 -13.80 -17.62 -11.79
N VAL A 22 -13.94 -17.58 -10.48
CA VAL A 22 -14.57 -16.46 -9.75
C VAL A 22 -13.46 -15.68 -9.03
N VAL A 23 -13.42 -14.37 -9.26
CA VAL A 23 -12.45 -13.48 -8.62
C VAL A 23 -13.17 -12.56 -7.66
N VAL A 24 -12.74 -12.53 -6.40
CA VAL A 24 -13.34 -11.71 -5.34
C VAL A 24 -12.44 -10.54 -5.02
N GLY A 25 -12.91 -9.31 -5.28
CA GLY A 25 -12.19 -8.06 -5.06
C GLY A 25 -11.50 -7.53 -6.31
N SER A 26 -11.58 -6.22 -6.50
CA SER A 26 -11.16 -5.49 -7.71
C SER A 26 -9.84 -4.73 -7.57
N GLY A 27 -9.03 -5.06 -6.57
CA GLY A 27 -7.66 -4.53 -6.41
C GLY A 27 -6.66 -5.10 -7.43
N GLY A 28 -5.38 -4.78 -7.27
CA GLY A 28 -4.31 -5.24 -8.17
C GLY A 28 -4.26 -6.76 -8.36
N ALA A 29 -4.47 -7.54 -7.29
CA ALA A 29 -4.52 -9.00 -7.33
C ALA A 29 -5.68 -9.50 -8.20
N GLY A 30 -6.91 -9.06 -7.87
CA GLY A 30 -8.11 -9.54 -8.55
C GLY A 30 -8.16 -9.12 -10.02
N MET A 31 -7.81 -7.88 -10.36
CA MET A 31 -7.77 -7.44 -11.76
C MET A 31 -6.73 -8.21 -12.58
N THR A 32 -5.56 -8.52 -11.99
CA THR A 32 -4.55 -9.32 -12.70
C THR A 32 -5.04 -10.76 -12.91
N ALA A 33 -5.63 -11.38 -11.90
CA ALA A 33 -6.21 -12.72 -12.00
C ALA A 33 -7.32 -12.77 -13.05
N ALA A 34 -8.27 -11.83 -13.04
CA ALA A 34 -9.36 -11.78 -14.00
C ALA A 34 -8.87 -11.57 -15.43
N LEU A 35 -7.87 -10.69 -15.63
CA LEU A 35 -7.25 -10.47 -16.93
C LEU A 35 -6.53 -11.74 -17.43
N ALA A 36 -5.79 -12.41 -16.54
CA ALA A 36 -5.10 -13.66 -16.86
C ALA A 36 -6.10 -14.75 -17.27
N ALA A 37 -7.17 -14.95 -16.52
CA ALA A 37 -8.21 -15.94 -16.84
C ALA A 37 -8.83 -15.68 -18.22
N ALA A 38 -9.27 -14.47 -18.49
CA ALA A 38 -9.89 -14.11 -19.77
C ALA A 38 -8.93 -14.28 -20.95
N LYS A 39 -7.68 -13.81 -20.83
CA LYS A 39 -6.68 -13.91 -21.90
C LYS A 39 -6.18 -15.34 -22.16
N LYS A 40 -6.35 -16.22 -21.19
CA LYS A 40 -6.08 -17.66 -21.31
C LYS A 40 -7.33 -18.47 -21.73
N GLY A 41 -8.44 -17.81 -22.12
CA GLY A 41 -9.66 -18.43 -22.65
C GLY A 41 -10.57 -19.06 -21.61
N LEU A 42 -10.45 -18.67 -20.35
CA LEU A 42 -11.34 -19.11 -19.27
C LEU A 42 -12.51 -18.13 -19.11
N SER A 43 -13.71 -18.66 -18.83
CA SER A 43 -14.83 -17.82 -18.41
C SER A 43 -14.60 -17.33 -16.99
N VAL A 44 -14.69 -16.00 -16.78
CA VAL A 44 -14.37 -15.38 -15.51
C VAL A 44 -15.35 -14.27 -15.16
N VAL A 45 -15.68 -14.14 -13.89
CA VAL A 45 -16.37 -12.98 -13.32
C VAL A 45 -15.53 -12.40 -12.18
N LEU A 46 -15.48 -11.07 -12.10
CA LEU A 46 -14.92 -10.37 -10.96
C LEU A 46 -16.06 -9.72 -10.17
N VAL A 47 -16.14 -10.03 -8.88
CA VAL A 47 -17.13 -9.45 -7.96
C VAL A 47 -16.46 -8.49 -6.98
N GLU A 48 -17.10 -7.34 -6.77
CA GLU A 48 -16.64 -6.30 -5.86
C GLU A 48 -17.80 -5.85 -4.98
N LYS A 49 -17.62 -5.84 -3.67
CA LYS A 49 -18.70 -5.44 -2.74
C LYS A 49 -18.97 -3.94 -2.73
N ALA A 50 -17.95 -3.13 -3.06
CA ALA A 50 -18.09 -1.68 -3.07
C ALA A 50 -18.73 -1.18 -4.39
N PRO A 51 -19.34 0.02 -4.36
CA PRO A 51 -19.86 0.66 -5.58
C PRO A 51 -18.74 1.14 -6.53
N HIS A 52 -17.49 1.06 -6.09
CA HIS A 52 -16.32 1.48 -6.85
C HIS A 52 -15.29 0.36 -6.93
N TYR A 53 -14.70 0.17 -8.11
CA TYR A 53 -13.60 -0.78 -8.29
C TYR A 53 -12.24 -0.15 -8.00
N GLY A 54 -11.29 -0.99 -7.55
CA GLY A 54 -9.88 -0.63 -7.38
C GLY A 54 -9.34 -0.68 -5.96
N GLY A 55 -10.19 -0.58 -4.96
CA GLY A 55 -9.85 -0.72 -3.54
C GLY A 55 -8.63 0.11 -3.13
N SER A 56 -7.84 -0.38 -2.17
CA SER A 56 -6.63 0.32 -1.68
C SER A 56 -5.56 0.51 -2.76
N THR A 57 -5.53 -0.33 -3.81
CA THR A 57 -4.61 -0.15 -4.94
C THR A 57 -4.86 1.17 -5.66
N ALA A 58 -6.12 1.53 -5.93
CA ALA A 58 -6.46 2.81 -6.56
C ALA A 58 -6.15 4.02 -5.67
N ARG A 59 -6.18 3.86 -4.35
CA ARG A 59 -5.88 4.93 -3.37
C ARG A 59 -4.39 5.16 -3.17
N SER A 60 -3.55 4.20 -3.58
CA SER A 60 -2.09 4.18 -3.37
C SER A 60 -1.33 5.09 -4.34
N GLY A 61 0.00 5.19 -4.14
CA GLY A 61 0.93 5.79 -5.09
C GLY A 61 1.04 5.06 -6.43
N GLY A 62 0.50 3.84 -6.54
CA GLY A 62 0.52 3.01 -7.74
C GLY A 62 1.88 2.43 -8.08
N GLY A 63 2.85 2.55 -7.18
CA GLY A 63 4.16 1.94 -7.36
C GLY A 63 4.08 0.42 -7.44
N VAL A 64 4.91 -0.18 -8.27
CA VAL A 64 5.09 -1.64 -8.40
C VAL A 64 6.57 -1.94 -8.24
N TRP A 65 6.90 -2.84 -7.30
CA TRP A 65 8.26 -3.26 -7.04
C TRP A 65 8.42 -4.72 -7.51
N ILE A 66 9.00 -4.91 -8.66
CA ILE A 66 9.31 -6.22 -9.27
C ILE A 66 10.74 -6.16 -9.78
N PRO A 67 11.68 -6.94 -9.21
CA PRO A 67 13.06 -6.96 -9.65
C PRO A 67 13.22 -7.42 -11.11
N GLY A 68 14.22 -6.87 -11.81
CA GLY A 68 14.62 -7.35 -13.14
C GLY A 68 13.58 -7.22 -14.26
N ASN A 69 12.52 -6.41 -14.06
CA ASN A 69 11.44 -6.27 -15.03
C ASN A 69 11.85 -5.51 -16.30
N SER A 70 11.04 -5.62 -17.36
CA SER A 70 11.31 -5.03 -18.68
C SER A 70 11.34 -3.51 -18.67
N VAL A 71 10.55 -2.85 -17.80
CA VAL A 71 10.53 -1.39 -17.67
C VAL A 71 11.85 -0.88 -17.11
N LEU A 72 12.38 -1.51 -16.06
CA LEU A 72 13.69 -1.19 -15.51
C LEU A 72 14.80 -1.36 -16.57
N LYS A 73 14.77 -2.47 -17.31
CA LYS A 73 15.75 -2.73 -18.40
C LYS A 73 15.66 -1.67 -19.50
N ARG A 74 14.44 -1.32 -19.94
CA ARG A 74 14.19 -0.27 -20.92
C ARG A 74 14.73 1.09 -20.47
N ASP A 75 14.55 1.41 -19.20
CA ASP A 75 14.94 2.70 -18.61
C ASP A 75 16.41 2.70 -18.13
N GLY A 76 17.20 1.66 -18.47
CA GLY A 76 18.65 1.58 -18.25
C GLY A 76 19.07 1.14 -16.85
N VAL A 77 18.17 0.55 -16.08
CA VAL A 77 18.46 0.03 -14.73
C VAL A 77 18.89 -1.42 -14.83
N LEU A 78 20.17 -1.66 -14.57
CA LEU A 78 20.71 -3.03 -14.50
C LEU A 78 20.35 -3.63 -13.14
N ASP A 79 19.65 -4.76 -13.15
CA ASP A 79 19.29 -5.54 -11.97
C ASP A 79 19.35 -7.03 -12.29
N THR A 80 19.68 -7.85 -11.30
CA THR A 80 19.76 -9.30 -11.48
C THR A 80 18.89 -10.04 -10.47
N PRO A 81 18.35 -11.21 -10.81
CA PRO A 81 17.61 -12.04 -9.86
C PRO A 81 18.43 -12.38 -8.60
N GLU A 82 19.74 -12.61 -8.74
CA GLU A 82 20.65 -12.95 -7.64
C GLU A 82 20.78 -11.81 -6.65
N ALA A 83 20.93 -10.57 -7.12
CA ALA A 83 20.96 -9.39 -6.27
C ALA A 83 19.63 -9.19 -5.54
N ALA A 84 18.50 -9.46 -6.20
CA ALA A 84 17.19 -9.39 -5.60
C ALA A 84 16.96 -10.48 -4.55
N ARG A 85 17.40 -11.73 -4.80
CA ARG A 85 17.36 -12.82 -3.81
C ARG A 85 18.20 -12.49 -2.58
N THR A 86 19.44 -12.04 -2.78
CA THR A 86 20.31 -11.62 -1.69
C THR A 86 19.64 -10.54 -0.84
N TYR A 87 19.04 -9.54 -1.51
CA TYR A 87 18.35 -8.45 -0.82
C TYR A 87 17.14 -8.95 -0.01
N LEU A 88 16.22 -9.66 -0.63
CA LEU A 88 15.01 -10.13 0.06
C LEU A 88 15.37 -11.09 1.19
N LYS A 89 16.33 -12.00 1.00
CA LYS A 89 16.78 -12.89 2.07
C LYS A 89 17.38 -12.12 3.24
N SER A 90 18.15 -11.07 2.99
CA SER A 90 18.79 -10.25 4.04
C SER A 90 17.80 -9.47 4.90
N ILE A 91 16.64 -9.06 4.34
CA ILE A 91 15.66 -8.25 5.06
C ILE A 91 14.48 -9.07 5.61
N ILE A 92 14.11 -10.17 4.97
CA ILE A 92 12.98 -11.02 5.36
C ILE A 92 13.43 -12.13 6.35
N GLY A 93 14.66 -12.62 6.21
CA GLY A 93 15.12 -13.78 6.96
C GLY A 93 14.41 -15.07 6.54
N ASP A 94 14.09 -15.90 7.53
CA ASP A 94 13.49 -17.23 7.33
C ASP A 94 11.98 -17.27 7.65
N VAL A 95 11.33 -16.10 7.88
CA VAL A 95 9.90 -16.03 8.22
C VAL A 95 8.96 -16.29 7.02
N VAL A 96 9.51 -16.28 5.80
CA VAL A 96 8.83 -16.65 4.57
C VAL A 96 9.66 -17.68 3.83
N SER A 97 9.03 -18.71 3.24
CA SER A 97 9.76 -19.76 2.52
C SER A 97 10.59 -19.19 1.36
N GLU A 98 11.82 -19.68 1.22
CA GLU A 98 12.73 -19.27 0.15
C GLU A 98 12.12 -19.56 -1.24
N GLU A 99 11.39 -20.67 -1.38
CA GLU A 99 10.69 -21.03 -2.62
C GLU A 99 9.68 -19.95 -3.03
N ARG A 100 8.92 -19.41 -2.08
CA ARG A 100 7.93 -18.36 -2.37
C ARG A 100 8.59 -17.03 -2.75
N ILE A 101 9.69 -16.68 -2.09
CA ILE A 101 10.51 -15.50 -2.44
C ILE A 101 11.09 -15.66 -3.85
N ASN A 102 11.68 -16.82 -4.15
CA ASN A 102 12.28 -17.10 -5.46
C ASN A 102 11.21 -17.08 -6.57
N THR A 103 10.07 -17.70 -6.34
CA THR A 103 8.95 -17.67 -7.30
C THR A 103 8.53 -16.24 -7.63
N TYR A 104 8.42 -15.37 -6.62
CA TYR A 104 8.10 -13.97 -6.83
C TYR A 104 9.14 -13.25 -7.71
N ILE A 105 10.43 -13.48 -7.45
CA ILE A 105 11.52 -12.85 -8.21
C ILE A 105 11.56 -13.36 -9.66
N ASP A 106 11.44 -14.68 -9.85
CA ASP A 106 11.59 -15.32 -11.14
C ASP A 106 10.39 -15.08 -12.07
N ARG A 107 9.18 -15.08 -11.50
CA ARG A 107 7.95 -14.96 -12.28
C ARG A 107 7.45 -13.50 -12.40
N GLY A 108 7.90 -12.62 -11.50
CA GLY A 108 7.46 -11.21 -11.48
C GLY A 108 7.62 -10.49 -12.82
N PRO A 109 8.78 -10.52 -13.49
CA PRO A 109 8.98 -9.86 -14.78
C PRO A 109 8.01 -10.31 -15.87
N GLU A 110 7.77 -11.62 -15.99
CA GLU A 110 6.83 -12.19 -16.94
C GLU A 110 5.39 -11.73 -16.69
N VAL A 111 4.97 -11.70 -15.42
CA VAL A 111 3.63 -11.25 -15.04
C VAL A 111 3.43 -9.77 -15.37
N LEU A 112 4.44 -8.93 -15.10
CA LEU A 112 4.37 -7.54 -15.49
C LEU A 112 4.26 -7.39 -17.02
N ASP A 113 5.08 -8.10 -17.78
CA ASP A 113 5.05 -8.07 -19.23
C ASP A 113 3.70 -8.53 -19.79
N PHE A 114 3.10 -9.56 -19.18
CA PHE A 114 1.74 -9.98 -19.50
C PHE A 114 0.72 -8.85 -19.29
N VAL A 115 0.75 -8.15 -18.17
CA VAL A 115 -0.19 -7.05 -17.88
C VAL A 115 0.01 -5.89 -18.84
N LEU A 116 1.26 -5.51 -19.13
CA LEU A 116 1.59 -4.45 -20.08
C LEU A 116 1.15 -4.80 -21.51
N ALA A 117 1.24 -6.06 -21.92
CA ALA A 117 0.82 -6.51 -23.25
C ALA A 117 -0.71 -6.62 -23.41
N ASN A 118 -1.45 -6.81 -22.31
CA ASN A 118 -2.89 -7.07 -22.33
C ASN A 118 -3.76 -5.93 -21.77
N SER A 119 -3.15 -4.79 -21.46
CA SER A 119 -3.84 -3.58 -21.02
C SER A 119 -3.12 -2.34 -21.54
N PRO A 120 -3.76 -1.16 -21.58
CA PRO A 120 -3.08 0.08 -21.95
C PRO A 120 -2.22 0.67 -20.81
N LEU A 121 -1.81 -0.15 -19.84
CA LEU A 121 -0.92 0.27 -18.77
C LEU A 121 0.46 0.59 -19.35
N ASP A 122 0.96 1.79 -19.06
CA ASP A 122 2.33 2.21 -19.37
C ASP A 122 3.02 2.61 -18.07
N MET A 123 4.20 2.09 -17.85
CA MET A 123 4.97 2.27 -16.61
C MET A 123 6.32 2.93 -16.90
N GLU A 124 6.89 3.60 -15.90
CA GLU A 124 8.24 4.15 -15.94
C GLU A 124 8.96 3.95 -14.60
N TRP A 125 10.29 3.90 -14.64
CA TRP A 125 11.11 3.80 -13.44
C TRP A 125 10.98 5.05 -12.57
N VAL A 126 10.88 4.86 -11.24
CA VAL A 126 10.90 5.96 -10.26
C VAL A 126 12.34 6.28 -9.91
N VAL A 127 12.91 7.23 -10.65
CA VAL A 127 14.33 7.61 -10.56
C VAL A 127 14.70 8.05 -9.14
N ASP A 128 15.84 7.53 -8.64
CA ASP A 128 16.41 7.85 -7.31
C ASP A 128 15.52 7.45 -6.11
N TYR A 129 14.43 6.72 -6.31
CA TYR A 129 13.69 6.17 -5.18
C TYR A 129 14.28 4.82 -4.80
N SER A 130 15.18 4.84 -3.82
CA SER A 130 15.91 3.65 -3.36
C SER A 130 14.99 2.52 -2.91
N ASP A 131 15.52 1.31 -2.87
CA ASP A 131 14.95 0.28 -2.01
C ASP A 131 14.90 0.81 -0.57
N TYR A 132 14.06 0.24 0.28
CA TYR A 132 13.88 0.79 1.64
C TYR A 132 15.05 0.51 2.56
N TYR A 133 15.84 -0.50 2.24
CA TYR A 133 17.08 -0.83 2.94
C TYR A 133 18.23 -0.88 1.93
N PRO A 134 18.62 0.27 1.33
CA PRO A 134 19.55 0.28 0.20
C PRO A 134 20.97 -0.14 0.57
N GLU A 135 21.33 -0.08 1.85
CA GLU A 135 22.62 -0.52 2.40
C GLU A 135 22.65 -2.02 2.73
N ALA A 136 21.50 -2.70 2.76
CA ALA A 136 21.43 -4.14 2.97
C ALA A 136 22.07 -4.90 1.78
N PRO A 137 22.62 -6.10 2.00
CA PRO A 137 23.18 -6.92 0.92
C PRO A 137 22.20 -7.06 -0.25
N GLY A 138 22.63 -6.67 -1.45
CA GLY A 138 21.79 -6.66 -2.66
C GLY A 138 20.80 -5.49 -2.78
N GLY A 139 20.73 -4.59 -1.80
CA GLY A 139 19.95 -3.36 -1.83
C GLY A 139 20.43 -2.37 -2.89
N ARG A 140 19.57 -1.44 -3.34
CA ARG A 140 19.89 -0.51 -4.43
C ARG A 140 19.50 0.93 -4.09
N LEU A 141 20.47 1.83 -4.19
CA LEU A 141 20.27 3.28 -4.05
C LEU A 141 19.35 3.86 -5.16
N GLY A 142 19.43 3.34 -6.39
CA GLY A 142 18.54 3.73 -7.48
C GLY A 142 17.15 3.12 -7.40
N GLY A 143 16.98 2.08 -6.57
CA GLY A 143 15.73 1.35 -6.36
C GLY A 143 15.28 0.49 -7.55
N ARG A 144 14.19 -0.25 -7.32
CA ARG A 144 13.57 -1.17 -8.28
C ARG A 144 12.11 -0.84 -8.60
N SER A 145 11.64 0.28 -8.08
CA SER A 145 10.23 0.66 -8.20
C SER A 145 9.93 1.31 -9.54
N ILE A 146 8.78 0.95 -10.09
CA ILE A 146 8.20 1.58 -11.27
C ILE A 146 6.84 2.19 -10.91
N GLU A 147 6.40 3.22 -11.63
CA GLU A 147 5.13 3.89 -11.42
C GLU A 147 4.33 4.00 -12.73
N PRO A 148 2.98 4.01 -12.67
CA PRO A 148 2.17 4.18 -13.86
C PRO A 148 2.30 5.60 -14.40
N LYS A 149 2.38 5.74 -15.72
CA LYS A 149 2.18 7.01 -16.39
C LYS A 149 0.72 7.43 -16.27
N PRO A 150 0.40 8.73 -16.34
CA PRO A 150 -0.97 9.20 -16.26
C PRO A 150 -1.88 8.59 -17.32
N PHE A 151 -3.08 8.19 -16.93
CA PHE A 151 -4.09 7.57 -17.77
C PHE A 151 -5.29 8.50 -18.00
N ASP A 152 -5.86 8.48 -19.21
CA ASP A 152 -7.03 9.27 -19.57
C ASP A 152 -8.33 8.47 -19.36
N LEU A 153 -9.11 8.85 -18.34
CA LEU A 153 -10.35 8.17 -17.97
C LEU A 153 -11.42 8.16 -19.08
N ARG A 154 -11.32 9.01 -20.10
CA ARG A 154 -12.24 8.98 -21.24
C ARG A 154 -12.23 7.64 -21.98
N GLN A 155 -11.10 6.88 -21.89
CA GLN A 155 -10.97 5.54 -22.46
C GLN A 155 -11.89 4.50 -21.78
N LEU A 156 -12.38 4.79 -20.57
CA LEU A 156 -13.28 3.92 -19.82
C LEU A 156 -14.77 4.21 -20.10
N GLY A 157 -15.10 5.32 -20.79
CA GLY A 157 -16.48 5.71 -21.00
C GLY A 157 -17.24 5.91 -19.68
N SER A 158 -18.41 5.30 -19.55
CA SER A 158 -19.25 5.35 -18.33
C SER A 158 -18.59 4.70 -17.11
N GLU A 159 -17.73 3.71 -17.30
CA GLU A 159 -17.02 3.01 -16.24
C GLU A 159 -16.07 3.91 -15.44
N ALA A 160 -15.67 5.07 -15.98
CA ALA A 160 -14.84 6.05 -15.30
C ALA A 160 -15.44 6.55 -13.97
N ALA A 161 -16.77 6.57 -13.86
CA ALA A 161 -17.49 6.99 -12.65
C ALA A 161 -17.35 5.99 -11.50
N ASN A 162 -17.13 4.73 -11.83
CA ASN A 162 -17.06 3.62 -10.88
C ASN A 162 -15.64 3.38 -10.35
N LEU A 163 -14.66 4.22 -10.72
CA LEU A 163 -13.29 4.12 -10.20
C LEU A 163 -13.21 4.69 -8.79
N GLU A 164 -12.59 3.96 -7.88
CA GLU A 164 -12.37 4.37 -6.48
C GLU A 164 -11.86 5.82 -6.40
N PRO A 165 -12.48 6.67 -5.56
CA PRO A 165 -12.07 8.06 -5.41
C PRO A 165 -10.62 8.19 -4.93
N ALA A 166 -9.96 9.28 -5.33
CA ALA A 166 -8.61 9.57 -4.85
C ALA A 166 -8.60 9.80 -3.33
N TYR A 167 -7.63 9.23 -2.65
CA TYR A 167 -7.38 9.46 -1.23
C TYR A 167 -7.19 10.96 -0.90
N ALA A 168 -6.41 11.67 -1.71
CA ALA A 168 -6.22 13.10 -1.61
C ALA A 168 -6.33 13.77 -2.99
N LYS A 169 -7.01 14.91 -3.04
CA LYS A 169 -7.11 15.69 -4.28
C LYS A 169 -5.87 16.59 -4.43
N ALA A 170 -5.19 16.49 -5.56
CA ALA A 170 -4.12 17.41 -5.90
C ALA A 170 -4.67 18.83 -6.14
N PRO A 171 -3.95 19.91 -5.72
CA PRO A 171 -4.36 21.27 -6.01
C PRO A 171 -4.60 21.51 -7.50
N ALA A 172 -5.63 22.29 -7.83
CA ALA A 172 -5.99 22.66 -9.23
C ALA A 172 -6.15 21.45 -10.19
N ASN A 173 -6.54 20.27 -9.68
CA ASN A 173 -6.66 19.04 -10.46
C ASN A 173 -5.35 18.66 -11.20
N MET A 174 -4.21 19.00 -10.63
CA MET A 174 -2.92 18.60 -11.20
C MET A 174 -2.80 17.09 -11.29
N VAL A 175 -2.28 16.63 -12.42
CA VAL A 175 -1.97 15.21 -12.63
C VAL A 175 -0.58 14.94 -12.06
N VAL A 176 -0.55 14.38 -10.86
CA VAL A 176 0.68 14.13 -10.09
C VAL A 176 1.02 12.65 -10.17
N LYS A 177 2.32 12.35 -10.32
CA LYS A 177 2.92 11.03 -10.17
C LYS A 177 3.62 10.93 -8.82
N GLN A 178 3.91 9.72 -8.36
CA GLN A 178 4.66 9.51 -7.12
C GLN A 178 6.02 10.21 -7.15
N SER A 179 6.73 10.12 -8.26
CA SER A 179 8.02 10.79 -8.48
C SER A 179 7.96 12.32 -8.50
N ASP A 180 6.78 12.93 -8.65
CA ASP A 180 6.62 14.38 -8.56
C ASP A 180 6.60 14.87 -7.09
N TYR A 181 6.16 14.02 -6.15
CA TYR A 181 5.84 14.39 -4.77
C TYR A 181 7.03 15.00 -4.02
N ARG A 182 8.22 14.39 -4.13
CA ARG A 182 9.44 14.90 -3.49
C ARG A 182 9.78 16.34 -3.91
N TRP A 183 9.52 16.68 -5.18
CA TRP A 183 9.85 18.00 -5.73
C TRP A 183 8.79 19.05 -5.39
N LEU A 184 7.52 18.65 -5.27
CA LEU A 184 6.44 19.53 -4.83
C LEU A 184 6.65 19.98 -3.38
N ASN A 185 7.19 19.14 -2.52
CA ASN A 185 7.55 19.51 -1.13
C ASN A 185 8.64 20.59 -1.07
N LEU A 186 9.47 20.73 -2.11
CA LEU A 186 10.58 21.68 -2.17
C LEU A 186 10.29 22.93 -3.01
N LEU A 187 9.03 23.26 -3.31
CA LEU A 187 8.69 24.41 -4.16
C LEU A 187 9.21 25.76 -3.66
N GLN A 188 9.31 25.95 -2.34
CA GLN A 188 9.88 27.14 -1.73
C GLN A 188 11.42 27.12 -1.61
N ARG A 189 12.04 26.03 -2.06
CA ARG A 189 13.49 25.82 -2.10
C ARG A 189 13.93 25.66 -3.55
N PRO A 190 13.94 26.76 -4.35
CA PRO A 190 14.17 26.69 -5.79
C PRO A 190 15.55 26.09 -6.09
N HIS A 191 15.57 25.10 -6.95
CA HIS A 191 16.74 24.44 -7.48
C HIS A 191 16.43 23.87 -8.86
N THR A 192 17.45 23.68 -9.68
CA THR A 192 17.27 23.34 -11.10
C THR A 192 16.40 22.10 -11.35
N ARG A 193 16.59 21.04 -10.55
CA ARG A 193 15.81 19.80 -10.69
C ARG A 193 14.33 20.01 -10.36
N GLY A 194 14.01 20.73 -9.28
CA GLY A 194 12.64 21.05 -8.87
C GLY A 194 11.94 21.97 -9.87
N ILE A 195 12.62 23.01 -10.37
CA ILE A 195 12.08 23.92 -11.39
C ILE A 195 11.73 23.14 -12.66
N ARG A 196 12.65 22.32 -13.18
CA ARG A 196 12.40 21.48 -14.37
C ARG A 196 11.23 20.54 -14.16
N ARG A 197 11.09 19.95 -12.96
CA ARG A 197 9.97 19.05 -12.64
C ARG A 197 8.65 19.80 -12.58
N SER A 198 8.61 20.96 -11.92
CA SER A 198 7.42 21.81 -11.85
C SER A 198 6.94 22.25 -13.23
N LEU A 199 7.86 22.64 -14.11
CA LEU A 199 7.55 22.97 -15.50
C LEU A 199 6.93 21.78 -16.25
N ARG A 200 7.44 20.56 -16.05
CA ARG A 200 6.88 19.34 -16.66
C ARG A 200 5.47 19.04 -16.13
N VAL A 201 5.24 19.18 -14.83
CA VAL A 201 3.90 18.98 -14.22
C VAL A 201 2.91 19.99 -14.78
N THR A 202 3.30 21.27 -14.85
CA THR A 202 2.48 22.35 -15.42
C THR A 202 2.18 22.11 -16.91
N ALA A 203 3.20 21.76 -17.71
CA ALA A 203 3.02 21.45 -19.13
C ALA A 203 2.05 20.27 -19.32
N ARG A 204 2.19 19.21 -18.54
CA ARG A 204 1.28 18.04 -18.55
C ARG A 204 -0.17 18.47 -18.25
N MET A 205 -0.37 19.31 -17.24
CA MET A 205 -1.68 19.85 -16.90
C MET A 205 -2.27 20.69 -18.04
N LEU A 206 -1.50 21.61 -18.63
CA LEU A 206 -1.95 22.47 -19.72
C LEU A 206 -2.31 21.66 -20.97
N VAL A 207 -1.47 20.70 -21.35
CA VAL A 207 -1.73 19.79 -22.49
C VAL A 207 -2.99 18.95 -22.23
N ALA A 208 -3.16 18.40 -21.03
CA ALA A 208 -4.36 17.65 -20.66
C ALA A 208 -5.61 18.53 -20.79
N LYS A 209 -5.56 19.76 -20.26
CA LYS A 209 -6.66 20.73 -20.36
C LYS A 209 -6.99 21.11 -21.81
N ALA A 210 -5.96 21.39 -22.62
CA ALA A 210 -6.14 21.75 -24.03
C ALA A 210 -6.77 20.61 -24.85
N ARG A 211 -6.51 19.35 -24.48
CA ARG A 211 -7.08 18.14 -25.12
C ARG A 211 -8.44 17.73 -24.53
N GLY A 212 -8.96 18.44 -23.54
CA GLY A 212 -10.15 18.04 -22.77
C GLY A 212 -9.99 16.68 -22.11
N ALA A 213 -8.75 16.25 -21.79
CA ALA A 213 -8.46 14.96 -21.22
C ALA A 213 -8.80 14.93 -19.72
N ASN A 214 -9.33 13.80 -19.25
CA ASN A 214 -9.61 13.52 -17.84
C ASN A 214 -8.53 12.61 -17.27
N MET A 215 -7.36 13.21 -16.99
CA MET A 215 -6.17 12.46 -16.60
C MET A 215 -6.15 12.13 -15.12
N VAL A 216 -5.74 10.90 -14.80
CA VAL A 216 -5.43 10.45 -13.43
C VAL A 216 -4.01 9.91 -13.37
N GLY A 217 -3.41 9.97 -12.18
CA GLY A 217 -2.08 9.41 -11.89
C GLY A 217 -2.14 8.39 -10.76
N MET A 218 -0.95 7.89 -10.39
CA MET A 218 -0.77 6.99 -9.24
C MET A 218 -1.63 5.71 -9.34
N GLY A 219 -2.10 5.16 -8.22
CA GLY A 219 -2.90 3.94 -8.18
C GLY A 219 -4.17 3.99 -9.03
N ARG A 220 -4.76 5.19 -9.20
CA ARG A 220 -5.91 5.35 -10.10
C ARG A 220 -5.56 5.12 -11.56
N ALA A 221 -4.37 5.54 -11.99
CA ALA A 221 -3.91 5.28 -13.36
C ALA A 221 -3.65 3.77 -13.58
N LEU A 222 -3.03 3.10 -12.59
CA LEU A 222 -2.80 1.66 -12.62
C LEU A 222 -4.13 0.90 -12.79
N ILE A 223 -5.07 1.14 -11.90
CA ILE A 223 -6.36 0.46 -11.88
C ILE A 223 -7.21 0.79 -13.12
N ALA A 224 -7.24 2.05 -13.54
CA ALA A 224 -7.99 2.47 -14.72
C ALA A 224 -7.47 1.78 -16.00
N ALA A 225 -6.17 1.68 -16.16
CA ALA A 225 -5.57 0.97 -17.28
C ALA A 225 -5.86 -0.53 -17.25
N MET A 226 -5.79 -1.18 -16.08
CA MET A 226 -6.15 -2.59 -15.92
C MET A 226 -7.64 -2.82 -16.17
N ARG A 227 -8.53 -1.94 -15.67
CA ARG A 227 -9.97 -2.00 -15.96
C ARG A 227 -10.25 -1.92 -17.47
N LYS A 228 -9.52 -1.06 -18.18
CA LYS A 228 -9.64 -1.01 -19.66
C LYS A 228 -9.25 -2.34 -20.30
N GLY A 229 -8.18 -2.98 -19.82
CA GLY A 229 -7.80 -4.32 -20.27
C GLY A 229 -8.90 -5.37 -20.06
N LEU A 230 -9.58 -5.33 -18.90
CA LEU A 230 -10.73 -6.19 -18.60
C LEU A 230 -11.93 -5.90 -19.50
N LEU A 231 -12.23 -4.61 -19.77
CA LEU A 231 -13.29 -4.21 -20.71
C LEU A 231 -13.01 -4.73 -22.12
N ASP A 232 -11.77 -4.60 -22.60
CA ASP A 232 -11.36 -5.05 -23.91
C ASP A 232 -11.35 -6.60 -24.03
N ALA A 233 -11.22 -7.28 -22.89
CA ALA A 233 -11.33 -8.74 -22.81
C ALA A 233 -12.76 -9.24 -22.55
N GLY A 234 -13.75 -8.33 -22.42
CA GLY A 234 -15.15 -8.69 -22.18
C GLY A 234 -15.42 -9.27 -20.79
N VAL A 235 -14.56 -8.98 -19.79
CA VAL A 235 -14.72 -9.50 -18.43
C VAL A 235 -15.82 -8.74 -17.70
N PRO A 236 -16.89 -9.42 -17.22
CA PRO A 236 -17.88 -8.79 -16.35
C PRO A 236 -17.26 -8.45 -14.98
N VAL A 237 -17.49 -7.22 -14.53
CA VAL A 237 -17.15 -6.76 -13.19
C VAL A 237 -18.46 -6.33 -12.52
N TRP A 238 -18.83 -7.05 -11.47
CA TRP A 238 -20.06 -6.79 -10.73
C TRP A 238 -19.72 -6.00 -9.47
N LEU A 239 -20.17 -4.77 -9.43
CA LEU A 239 -20.08 -3.91 -8.26
C LEU A 239 -21.29 -4.13 -7.34
N ASP A 240 -21.22 -3.58 -6.12
CA ASP A 240 -22.27 -3.78 -5.10
C ASP A 240 -22.65 -5.27 -4.89
N THR A 241 -21.67 -6.16 -5.08
CA THR A 241 -21.86 -7.62 -5.05
C THR A 241 -20.98 -8.23 -3.96
N PRO A 242 -21.40 -8.18 -2.69
CA PRO A 242 -20.67 -8.79 -1.58
C PRO A 242 -20.76 -10.32 -1.66
N VAL A 243 -19.62 -11.00 -1.48
CA VAL A 243 -19.60 -12.43 -1.19
C VAL A 243 -19.95 -12.61 0.30
N THR A 244 -20.86 -13.51 0.60
CA THR A 244 -21.37 -13.75 1.96
C THR A 244 -20.83 -15.03 2.58
N GLY A 245 -20.10 -15.84 1.83
CA GLY A 245 -19.46 -17.06 2.32
C GLY A 245 -18.81 -17.88 1.21
N LEU A 246 -18.04 -18.89 1.62
CA LEU A 246 -17.47 -19.91 0.75
C LEU A 246 -18.18 -21.25 1.03
N VAL A 247 -18.65 -21.91 -0.03
CA VAL A 247 -19.37 -23.19 0.09
C VAL A 247 -18.58 -24.26 -0.65
N THR A 248 -18.19 -25.31 0.07
CA THR A 248 -17.39 -26.41 -0.46
C THR A 248 -18.23 -27.53 -1.14
N ARG A 249 -19.55 -27.58 -0.91
CA ARG A 249 -20.52 -28.46 -1.59
C ARG A 249 -21.92 -27.88 -1.45
N GLY A 250 -22.79 -28.10 -2.45
CA GLY A 250 -24.06 -27.45 -2.72
C GLY A 250 -24.96 -27.17 -1.52
N GLY A 251 -25.29 -25.90 -1.34
CA GLY A 251 -26.30 -25.37 -0.46
C GLY A 251 -27.50 -24.81 -1.23
N GLN A 252 -28.59 -24.45 -0.54
CA GLN A 252 -29.82 -23.92 -1.16
C GLN A 252 -29.80 -22.39 -1.42
N GLU A 253 -28.67 -21.73 -1.29
CA GLU A 253 -28.53 -20.30 -1.55
C GLU A 253 -28.06 -20.04 -2.98
N GLN A 254 -28.31 -18.82 -3.49
CA GLN A 254 -27.79 -18.41 -4.80
C GLN A 254 -26.27 -18.49 -4.81
N THR A 255 -25.70 -19.32 -5.68
CA THR A 255 -24.26 -19.57 -5.72
C THR A 255 -23.63 -19.14 -7.03
N LEU A 256 -22.46 -18.48 -6.93
CA LEU A 256 -21.53 -18.39 -8.03
C LEU A 256 -20.65 -19.63 -7.97
N ARG A 257 -20.78 -20.50 -8.97
CA ARG A 257 -19.97 -21.70 -9.06
C ARG A 257 -18.71 -21.44 -9.86
N ALA A 258 -17.54 -21.73 -9.27
CA ALA A 258 -16.26 -21.74 -9.95
C ALA A 258 -15.86 -23.18 -10.30
N ARG A 259 -15.70 -23.52 -11.56
CA ARG A 259 -15.31 -24.88 -12.01
C ARG A 259 -13.87 -25.21 -11.65
N LEU A 260 -12.97 -24.23 -11.75
CA LEU A 260 -11.53 -24.42 -11.51
C LEU A 260 -11.09 -23.83 -10.17
N GLY A 261 -11.70 -22.73 -9.74
CA GLY A 261 -11.36 -22.16 -8.45
C GLY A 261 -11.81 -20.72 -8.24
N VAL A 262 -11.67 -20.29 -6.99
CA VAL A 262 -11.95 -18.94 -6.52
C VAL A 262 -10.64 -18.26 -6.16
N VAL A 263 -10.42 -17.02 -6.63
CA VAL A 263 -9.28 -16.18 -6.25
C VAL A 263 -9.77 -15.11 -5.27
N MET A 264 -9.34 -15.19 -4.02
CA MET A 264 -9.62 -14.21 -2.98
C MET A 264 -8.59 -13.07 -3.06
N GLY A 265 -8.99 -11.95 -3.68
CA GLY A 265 -8.24 -10.69 -3.75
C GLY A 265 -8.93 -9.55 -2.99
N SER A 266 -9.64 -9.90 -1.92
CA SER A 266 -10.60 -9.04 -1.19
C SER A 266 -9.96 -7.95 -0.31
N GLY A 267 -8.63 -7.86 -0.27
CA GLY A 267 -7.91 -6.91 0.60
C GLY A 267 -7.80 -7.39 2.05
N GLY A 268 -7.41 -6.49 2.93
CA GLY A 268 -7.19 -6.77 4.35
C GLY A 268 -8.41 -6.48 5.23
N PHE A 269 -8.15 -6.23 6.52
CA PHE A 269 -9.17 -5.99 7.54
C PHE A 269 -9.02 -4.68 8.31
N GLU A 270 -8.28 -3.73 7.77
CA GLU A 270 -7.95 -2.45 8.43
C GLU A 270 -9.18 -1.59 8.79
N LYS A 271 -10.36 -1.90 8.26
CA LYS A 271 -11.63 -1.24 8.58
C LYS A 271 -12.57 -2.09 9.44
N ASN A 272 -12.07 -3.17 10.04
CA ASN A 272 -12.80 -4.03 10.97
C ASN A 272 -12.20 -3.92 12.37
N GLN A 273 -12.87 -3.18 13.28
CA GLN A 273 -12.35 -2.96 14.63
C GLN A 273 -12.23 -4.26 15.43
N GLU A 274 -13.20 -5.17 15.32
CA GLU A 274 -13.17 -6.45 16.02
C GLU A 274 -11.94 -7.29 15.65
N MET A 275 -11.59 -7.36 14.35
CA MET A 275 -10.38 -8.07 13.91
C MET A 275 -9.11 -7.33 14.36
N ARG A 276 -9.09 -5.99 14.34
CA ARG A 276 -7.94 -5.22 14.85
C ARG A 276 -7.74 -5.45 16.35
N ASP A 277 -8.81 -5.44 17.13
CA ASP A 277 -8.75 -5.69 18.58
C ASP A 277 -8.29 -7.12 18.89
N THR A 278 -8.64 -8.08 18.02
CA THR A 278 -8.27 -9.48 18.19
C THR A 278 -6.79 -9.74 17.86
N TYR A 279 -6.28 -9.13 16.81
CA TYR A 279 -4.98 -9.52 16.24
C TYR A 279 -3.87 -8.48 16.43
N GLN A 280 -4.19 -7.20 16.60
CA GLN A 280 -3.20 -6.14 16.54
C GLN A 280 -2.98 -5.45 17.88
N ARG A 281 -1.76 -4.96 18.11
CA ARG A 281 -1.39 -4.23 19.32
C ARG A 281 -2.15 -2.91 19.44
N GLN A 282 -2.66 -2.62 20.64
CA GLN A 282 -3.45 -1.43 20.92
C GLN A 282 -2.56 -0.21 21.28
N PRO A 283 -3.09 1.03 21.09
CA PRO A 283 -4.36 1.37 20.45
C PRO A 283 -4.26 1.33 18.92
N ILE A 284 -5.31 0.84 18.25
CA ILE A 284 -5.37 0.77 16.77
C ILE A 284 -6.80 0.97 16.23
N PRO A 285 -7.41 2.14 16.39
CA PRO A 285 -8.73 2.41 15.84
C PRO A 285 -8.72 2.47 14.30
N THR A 286 -9.82 2.06 13.68
CA THR A 286 -9.96 1.99 12.22
C THR A 286 -9.82 3.34 11.51
N GLU A 287 -10.04 4.45 12.23
CA GLU A 287 -9.90 5.83 11.73
C GLU A 287 -8.46 6.21 11.40
N TRP A 288 -7.48 5.48 11.92
CA TRP A 288 -6.06 5.73 11.63
C TRP A 288 -5.63 5.22 10.26
N SER A 289 -6.37 4.25 9.72
CA SER A 289 -6.07 3.66 8.42
C SER A 289 -6.51 4.54 7.25
N VAL A 290 -5.66 4.66 6.23
CA VAL A 290 -5.98 5.29 4.94
C VAL A 290 -6.45 4.30 3.88
N GLY A 291 -6.57 3.02 4.24
CA GLY A 291 -7.07 1.95 3.38
C GLY A 291 -8.49 2.18 2.87
N ALA A 292 -8.92 1.38 1.93
CA ALA A 292 -10.27 1.46 1.37
C ALA A 292 -11.33 1.06 2.41
N ALA A 293 -12.45 1.75 2.41
CA ALA A 293 -13.53 1.52 3.37
C ALA A 293 -14.10 0.09 3.30
N GLY A 294 -13.98 -0.56 2.15
CA GLY A 294 -14.41 -1.92 1.91
C GLY A 294 -13.52 -3.02 2.51
N ASN A 295 -12.33 -2.70 3.05
CA ASN A 295 -11.42 -3.71 3.59
C ASN A 295 -11.80 -4.07 5.03
N THR A 296 -12.79 -4.92 5.19
CA THR A 296 -13.41 -5.33 6.47
C THR A 296 -13.19 -6.81 6.80
N GLY A 297 -12.32 -7.51 6.05
CA GLY A 297 -11.74 -8.81 6.42
C GLY A 297 -12.66 -10.03 6.19
N GLU A 298 -13.82 -9.88 5.56
CA GLU A 298 -14.76 -11.00 5.38
C GLU A 298 -14.13 -12.15 4.61
N GLY A 299 -13.37 -11.85 3.53
CA GLY A 299 -12.70 -12.90 2.75
C GLY A 299 -11.72 -13.71 3.58
N ILE A 300 -10.98 -13.07 4.49
CA ILE A 300 -10.06 -13.75 5.42
C ILE A 300 -10.85 -14.65 6.37
N ARG A 301 -11.92 -14.13 6.98
CA ARG A 301 -12.80 -14.92 7.87
C ARG A 301 -13.44 -16.12 7.17
N TYR A 302 -13.85 -15.97 5.89
CA TYR A 302 -14.43 -17.09 5.14
C TYR A 302 -13.39 -18.18 4.86
N MET A 303 -12.16 -17.80 4.55
CA MET A 303 -11.06 -18.75 4.37
C MET A 303 -10.71 -19.46 5.67
N GLU A 304 -10.59 -18.71 6.77
CA GLU A 304 -10.39 -19.27 8.13
C GLU A 304 -11.50 -20.25 8.50
N GLY A 305 -12.77 -19.89 8.27
CA GLY A 305 -13.95 -20.71 8.59
C GLY A 305 -13.99 -22.07 7.89
N ILE A 306 -13.25 -22.26 6.80
CA ILE A 306 -13.08 -23.54 6.09
C ILE A 306 -11.71 -24.18 6.32
N GLY A 307 -10.94 -23.68 7.31
CA GLY A 307 -9.72 -24.26 7.82
C GLY A 307 -8.43 -23.71 7.23
N ALA A 308 -8.45 -22.52 6.63
CA ALA A 308 -7.22 -21.86 6.21
C ALA A 308 -6.37 -21.44 7.42
N GLU A 309 -5.08 -21.64 7.34
CA GLU A 309 -4.12 -21.08 8.29
C GLU A 309 -3.91 -19.60 7.99
N LEU A 310 -3.88 -18.76 9.03
CA LEU A 310 -3.60 -17.32 8.93
C LEU A 310 -2.22 -16.99 9.50
N SER A 311 -1.53 -16.03 8.90
CA SER A 311 -0.23 -15.53 9.41
C SER A 311 -0.11 -14.03 9.27
N PHE A 312 0.78 -13.43 10.07
CA PHE A 312 1.09 -11.99 10.10
C PHE A 312 -0.12 -11.10 10.44
N MET A 313 -1.13 -11.65 11.12
CA MET A 313 -2.38 -10.94 11.45
C MET A 313 -2.13 -9.75 12.37
N GLU A 314 -1.07 -9.77 13.16
CA GLU A 314 -0.63 -8.72 14.07
C GLU A 314 0.00 -7.53 13.34
N ASP A 315 0.39 -7.68 12.07
CA ASP A 315 1.18 -6.67 11.35
C ASP A 315 0.36 -5.95 10.27
N SER A 316 0.83 -4.76 9.89
CA SER A 316 0.22 -3.93 8.86
C SER A 316 1.29 -3.23 8.00
N TRP A 317 0.86 -2.68 6.87
CA TRP A 317 1.66 -1.74 6.09
C TRP A 317 1.64 -0.39 6.80
N TRP A 318 2.28 -0.37 8.01
CA TRP A 318 2.29 0.74 8.94
C TRP A 318 2.84 2.02 8.33
N GLY A 319 2.48 3.14 8.93
CA GLY A 319 3.17 4.39 8.69
C GLY A 319 2.63 5.54 9.56
N PRO A 320 3.53 6.41 10.03
CA PRO A 320 3.14 7.56 10.82
C PRO A 320 2.07 8.40 10.13
N THR A 321 0.99 8.67 10.83
CA THR A 321 -0.22 9.30 10.29
C THR A 321 -0.64 10.47 11.17
N ILE A 322 -1.00 11.57 10.53
CA ILE A 322 -1.55 12.78 11.16
C ILE A 322 -3.07 12.72 11.08
N LEU A 323 -3.75 12.96 12.20
CA LEU A 323 -5.21 12.94 12.28
C LEU A 323 -5.78 14.33 11.96
N LEU A 324 -6.11 14.57 10.68
CA LEU A 324 -6.77 15.79 10.25
C LEU A 324 -8.28 15.73 10.53
N PRO A 325 -8.98 16.87 10.71
CA PRO A 325 -10.44 16.87 10.88
C PRO A 325 -11.23 16.23 9.71
N ARG A 326 -10.60 16.06 8.56
CA ARG A 326 -11.18 15.43 7.36
C ARG A 326 -10.85 13.94 7.20
N GLY A 327 -10.07 13.37 8.12
CA GLY A 327 -9.58 12.00 8.06
C GLY A 327 -8.05 11.91 8.16
N PRO A 328 -7.50 10.71 8.22
CA PRO A 328 -6.07 10.48 8.40
C PRO A 328 -5.26 11.01 7.21
N TRP A 329 -4.05 11.47 7.48
CA TRP A 329 -3.06 11.90 6.49
C TRP A 329 -1.77 11.11 6.70
N PHE A 330 -1.42 10.26 5.76
CA PHE A 330 -0.21 9.46 5.80
C PHE A 330 1.03 10.35 5.59
N ALA A 331 1.88 10.47 6.62
CA ALA A 331 3.00 11.41 6.65
C ALA A 331 4.26 10.76 6.06
N LEU A 332 4.48 10.92 4.77
CA LEU A 332 5.67 10.40 4.07
C LEU A 332 6.87 11.34 4.21
N ALA A 333 6.74 12.57 3.69
CA ALA A 333 7.82 13.52 3.63
C ALA A 333 7.89 14.41 4.87
N GLU A 334 6.76 14.68 5.50
CA GLU A 334 6.63 15.64 6.60
C GLU A 334 7.63 15.37 7.73
N ARG A 335 7.87 14.10 8.05
CA ARG A 335 8.79 13.67 9.13
C ARG A 335 10.25 13.60 8.70
N SER A 336 10.53 13.53 7.38
CA SER A 336 11.90 13.40 6.84
C SER A 336 12.56 14.74 6.52
N LEU A 337 11.79 15.83 6.51
CA LEU A 337 12.25 17.17 6.16
C LEU A 337 12.98 17.85 7.34
N PRO A 338 13.99 18.70 7.07
CA PRO A 338 14.72 19.43 8.10
C PRO A 338 13.83 20.31 8.98
N CYS A 339 14.32 20.69 10.16
CA CYS A 339 13.65 21.54 11.14
C CYS A 339 12.42 20.87 11.79
N SER A 340 12.46 19.54 11.90
CA SER A 340 11.45 18.74 12.61
C SER A 340 12.07 17.47 13.21
N PHE A 341 11.46 16.97 14.28
CA PHE A 341 11.76 15.67 14.90
C PHE A 341 10.51 15.13 15.60
N LEU A 342 10.52 13.83 15.97
CA LEU A 342 9.44 13.21 16.73
C LEU A 342 9.86 12.97 18.17
N VAL A 343 8.89 13.15 19.09
CA VAL A 343 9.04 12.75 20.49
C VAL A 343 7.86 11.89 20.93
N ASN A 344 8.12 11.03 21.91
CA ASN A 344 7.10 10.27 22.63
C ASN A 344 6.49 11.13 23.78
N GLN A 345 5.71 10.49 24.64
CA GLN A 345 5.05 11.14 25.78
C GLN A 345 6.05 11.63 26.86
N GLU A 346 7.27 11.08 26.87
CA GLU A 346 8.36 11.51 27.74
C GLU A 346 9.13 12.71 27.20
N GLY A 347 8.78 13.21 26.00
CA GLY A 347 9.48 14.31 25.35
C GLY A 347 10.82 13.91 24.73
N GLU A 348 11.05 12.62 24.52
CA GLU A 348 12.29 12.04 24.01
C GLU A 348 12.13 11.49 22.59
N ARG A 349 13.17 11.65 21.75
CA ARG A 349 13.24 10.98 20.43
C ARG A 349 13.44 9.49 20.63
N PHE A 350 12.85 8.68 19.76
CA PHE A 350 12.86 7.23 19.85
C PHE A 350 13.21 6.51 18.53
N MET A 351 13.43 7.26 17.45
CA MET A 351 13.78 6.68 16.14
C MET A 351 14.45 7.70 15.21
N ASN A 352 15.02 7.22 14.10
CA ASN A 352 15.29 8.02 12.91
C ASN A 352 13.94 8.36 12.24
N GLU A 353 13.58 9.62 12.20
CA GLU A 353 12.29 10.06 11.64
C GLU A 353 12.22 9.86 10.11
N SER A 354 13.34 9.66 9.45
CA SER A 354 13.40 9.39 8.00
C SER A 354 13.31 7.91 7.62
N LEU A 355 13.24 6.99 8.59
CA LEU A 355 13.10 5.54 8.33
C LEU A 355 11.98 5.22 7.33
N PRO A 356 12.05 4.09 6.61
CA PRO A 356 10.92 3.51 5.90
C PRO A 356 9.67 3.49 6.79
N TYR A 357 8.54 3.81 6.22
CA TYR A 357 7.34 4.08 7.02
C TYR A 357 6.82 2.87 7.80
N VAL A 358 7.03 1.64 7.29
CA VAL A 358 6.67 0.42 8.03
C VAL A 358 7.54 0.30 9.29
N GLU A 359 8.86 0.51 9.15
CA GLU A 359 9.79 0.53 10.28
C GLU A 359 9.46 1.63 11.29
N ALA A 360 9.11 2.82 10.79
CA ALA A 360 8.69 3.90 11.67
C ALA A 360 7.42 3.54 12.46
N GLY A 361 6.45 2.84 11.86
CA GLY A 361 5.28 2.31 12.55
C GLY A 361 5.64 1.29 13.61
N HIS A 362 6.54 0.34 13.30
CA HIS A 362 7.06 -0.62 14.27
C HIS A 362 7.74 0.08 15.46
N LYS A 363 8.56 1.12 15.21
CA LYS A 363 9.20 1.91 16.27
C LYS A 363 8.21 2.69 17.13
N MET A 364 7.09 3.11 16.56
CA MET A 364 6.03 3.76 17.36
C MET A 364 5.38 2.75 18.32
N TYR A 365 5.11 1.53 17.87
CA TYR A 365 4.62 0.49 18.78
C TYR A 365 5.69 -0.03 19.75
N GLY A 366 6.97 0.00 19.37
CA GLY A 366 8.07 -0.61 20.14
C GLY A 366 8.15 -2.13 19.96
N GLY A 367 9.12 -2.76 20.62
CA GLY A 367 9.36 -4.20 20.48
C GLY A 367 9.88 -4.62 19.11
N GLU A 368 9.96 -5.92 18.88
CA GLU A 368 10.30 -6.48 17.58
C GLU A 368 9.09 -6.40 16.64
N PHE A 369 9.26 -5.77 15.49
CA PHE A 369 8.18 -5.53 14.49
C PHE A 369 6.90 -4.89 15.06
N GLY A 370 7.01 -4.13 16.16
CA GLY A 370 5.86 -3.49 16.79
C GLY A 370 5.04 -4.38 17.72
N GLN A 371 5.49 -5.62 17.95
CA GLN A 371 4.80 -6.58 18.80
C GLN A 371 4.93 -6.25 20.28
N ALA A 372 3.92 -6.63 21.06
CA ALA A 372 3.98 -6.50 22.50
C ALA A 372 4.99 -7.51 23.09
N PRO A 373 5.60 -7.22 24.27
CA PRO A 373 6.44 -8.19 24.97
C PRO A 373 5.69 -9.49 25.27
N ALA A 374 6.36 -10.62 25.14
CA ALA A 374 5.74 -11.94 25.36
C ALA A 374 5.21 -12.14 26.80
N ASP A 375 5.81 -11.47 27.77
CA ASP A 375 5.39 -11.47 29.18
C ASP A 375 4.27 -10.47 29.49
N ASN A 376 3.94 -9.57 28.54
CA ASN A 376 2.85 -8.63 28.65
C ASN A 376 2.19 -8.38 27.26
N PRO A 377 1.42 -9.35 26.76
CA PRO A 377 0.83 -9.27 25.40
C PRO A 377 -0.18 -8.12 25.23
N ASP A 378 -0.72 -7.60 26.33
CA ASP A 378 -1.66 -6.47 26.33
C ASP A 378 -0.95 -5.11 26.50
N ALA A 379 0.38 -5.07 26.53
CA ALA A 379 1.12 -3.83 26.65
C ALA A 379 0.76 -2.85 25.51
N PRO A 380 0.35 -1.62 25.81
CA PRO A 380 0.08 -0.62 24.77
C PRO A 380 1.36 -0.26 24.01
N GLY A 381 1.18 0.38 22.84
CA GLY A 381 2.32 0.88 22.07
C GLY A 381 3.16 1.88 22.87
N GLU A 382 4.48 1.66 22.89
CA GLU A 382 5.43 2.40 23.74
C GLU A 382 5.48 3.90 23.43
N ASN A 383 5.38 4.26 22.14
CA ASN A 383 5.52 5.63 21.65
C ASN A 383 4.24 6.09 20.94
N VAL A 384 3.06 5.65 21.44
CA VAL A 384 1.75 5.95 20.85
C VAL A 384 0.87 6.71 21.88
N PRO A 385 0.43 7.93 21.53
CA PRO A 385 0.79 8.72 20.37
C PRO A 385 2.19 9.34 20.47
N ALA A 386 2.74 9.74 19.33
CA ALA A 386 3.93 10.58 19.28
C ALA A 386 3.56 12.01 18.85
N TRP A 387 4.53 12.93 18.95
CA TRP A 387 4.38 14.30 18.50
C TRP A 387 5.48 14.66 17.50
N ILE A 388 5.11 15.11 16.30
CA ILE A 388 6.08 15.79 15.44
C ILE A 388 6.21 17.24 15.91
N ILE A 389 7.42 17.61 16.30
CA ILE A 389 7.79 18.96 16.72
C ILE A 389 8.48 19.63 15.53
N PHE A 390 8.05 20.82 15.17
CA PHE A 390 8.69 21.63 14.14
C PHE A 390 8.51 23.13 14.43
N ASP A 391 9.25 23.96 13.71
CA ASP A 391 9.27 25.39 13.92
C ASP A 391 8.75 26.20 12.72
N GLN A 392 8.74 27.52 12.84
CA GLN A 392 8.30 28.41 11.76
C GLN A 392 9.20 28.31 10.51
N GLU A 393 10.46 27.92 10.66
CA GLU A 393 11.36 27.74 9.52
C GLU A 393 10.92 26.55 8.66
N TYR A 394 10.58 25.43 9.28
CA TYR A 394 9.94 24.30 8.60
C TYR A 394 8.70 24.77 7.82
N LYS A 395 7.81 25.48 8.51
CA LYS A 395 6.53 25.96 7.95
C LYS A 395 6.72 26.94 6.79
N ASN A 396 7.82 27.71 6.81
CA ASN A 396 8.17 28.63 5.72
C ASN A 396 8.71 27.90 4.47
N ARG A 397 9.29 26.72 4.65
CA ARG A 397 10.02 26.00 3.60
C ARG A 397 9.19 24.92 2.90
N TYR A 398 8.36 24.20 3.66
CA TYR A 398 7.80 22.93 3.19
C TYR A 398 6.27 22.91 3.24
N LEU A 399 5.70 22.04 2.39
CA LEU A 399 4.29 21.66 2.50
C LEU A 399 4.10 20.86 3.79
N PHE A 400 2.91 20.97 4.38
CA PHE A 400 2.56 20.20 5.57
C PHE A 400 1.11 19.73 5.49
N ALA A 401 0.89 18.42 5.43
CA ALA A 401 -0.42 17.78 5.38
C ALA A 401 -1.38 18.43 4.35
N GLY A 402 -0.86 18.74 3.17
CA GLY A 402 -1.58 19.38 2.08
C GLY A 402 -1.70 20.91 2.16
N LEU A 403 -1.18 21.55 3.22
CA LEU A 403 -1.04 23.00 3.29
C LEU A 403 0.22 23.46 2.54
N GLN A 404 0.10 24.61 1.87
CA GLN A 404 1.25 25.24 1.23
C GLN A 404 2.26 25.77 2.26
N ALA A 405 3.52 25.85 1.85
CA ALA A 405 4.52 26.53 2.65
C ALA A 405 4.08 27.97 2.97
N ARG A 406 4.39 28.46 4.17
CA ARG A 406 3.96 29.75 4.74
C ARG A 406 2.46 29.88 5.05
N GLN A 407 1.63 28.95 4.58
CA GLN A 407 0.20 28.96 4.92
C GLN A 407 0.03 28.61 6.41
N PRO A 408 -0.64 29.45 7.23
CA PRO A 408 -0.84 29.15 8.66
C PRO A 408 -1.68 27.87 8.84
N LEU A 409 -1.52 27.22 10.00
CA LEU A 409 -2.42 26.13 10.37
C LEU A 409 -3.85 26.66 10.47
N PRO A 410 -4.83 25.98 9.90
CA PRO A 410 -6.23 26.39 9.97
C PRO A 410 -6.72 26.45 11.43
N LYS A 411 -7.49 27.47 11.79
CA LYS A 411 -8.05 27.59 13.15
C LYS A 411 -8.81 26.34 13.61
N LYS A 412 -9.53 25.68 12.67
CA LYS A 412 -10.24 24.42 12.93
C LYS A 412 -9.30 23.24 13.28
N TRP A 413 -8.04 23.26 12.85
CA TRP A 413 -7.05 22.25 13.25
C TRP A 413 -6.55 22.54 14.66
N LEU A 414 -6.20 23.81 14.94
CA LEU A 414 -5.75 24.27 16.26
C LEU A 414 -6.84 24.18 17.35
N ALA A 415 -8.10 24.01 16.95
CA ALA A 415 -9.21 23.77 17.88
C ALA A 415 -9.34 22.28 18.28
N THR A 416 -8.52 21.39 17.73
CA THR A 416 -8.48 19.96 18.09
C THR A 416 -7.31 19.68 19.02
N GLU A 417 -7.34 18.57 19.72
CA GLU A 417 -6.25 18.06 20.55
C GLU A 417 -5.02 17.57 19.76
N ASN A 418 -5.10 17.54 18.42
CA ASN A 418 -4.07 16.99 17.57
C ASN A 418 -3.06 18.04 17.08
N PHE A 419 -3.34 19.33 17.24
CA PHE A 419 -2.52 20.43 16.70
C PHE A 419 -2.32 21.53 17.73
N HIS A 420 -1.08 21.81 18.07
CA HIS A 420 -0.71 22.85 19.00
C HIS A 420 0.33 23.80 18.41
N MET A 421 0.31 25.05 18.89
CA MET A 421 1.27 26.10 18.54
C MET A 421 1.57 26.93 19.79
N ALA A 422 2.83 27.30 19.98
CA ALA A 422 3.27 28.13 21.08
C ALA A 422 4.51 28.98 20.70
N ASP A 423 4.75 30.05 21.44
CA ASP A 423 5.91 30.90 21.21
C ASP A 423 7.18 30.36 21.89
N THR A 424 7.03 29.46 22.87
CA THR A 424 8.14 28.79 23.55
C THR A 424 7.95 27.27 23.55
N LEU A 425 9.06 26.53 23.70
CA LEU A 425 9.03 25.08 23.85
C LEU A 425 8.40 24.63 25.16
N GLU A 426 8.58 25.41 26.23
CA GLU A 426 7.97 25.18 27.54
C GLU A 426 6.44 25.26 27.47
N GLU A 427 5.92 26.31 26.85
CA GLU A 427 4.48 26.46 26.63
C GLU A 427 3.94 25.32 25.74
N LEU A 428 4.70 24.94 24.69
CA LEU A 428 4.32 23.85 23.81
C LEU A 428 4.27 22.51 24.55
N ALA A 429 5.28 22.23 25.39
CA ALA A 429 5.34 21.02 26.21
C ALA A 429 4.12 20.93 27.16
N GLY A 430 3.75 22.03 27.79
CA GLY A 430 2.54 22.09 28.62
C GLY A 430 1.25 21.79 27.84
N LYS A 431 1.14 22.24 26.59
CA LYS A 431 -0.02 22.00 25.73
C LYS A 431 -0.17 20.55 25.31
N ILE A 432 0.95 19.83 25.15
CA ILE A 432 0.96 18.42 24.70
C ILE A 432 1.16 17.41 25.83
N GLY A 433 1.32 17.91 27.07
CA GLY A 433 1.42 17.06 28.26
C GLY A 433 2.75 16.31 28.41
N VAL A 434 3.86 16.82 27.82
CA VAL A 434 5.19 16.23 27.98
C VAL A 434 6.04 17.03 28.96
N PRO A 435 7.05 16.43 29.64
CA PRO A 435 7.96 17.16 30.52
C PRO A 435 8.74 18.26 29.78
N ALA A 436 8.63 19.51 30.23
CA ALA A 436 9.21 20.66 29.53
C ALA A 436 10.73 20.63 29.48
N ASP A 437 11.37 20.21 30.57
CA ASP A 437 12.82 20.04 30.66
C ASP A 437 13.33 18.97 29.69
N LYS A 438 12.61 17.88 29.54
CA LYS A 438 12.94 16.80 28.58
C LYS A 438 12.81 17.28 27.14
N LEU A 439 11.70 17.93 26.77
CA LEU A 439 11.52 18.47 25.43
C LEU A 439 12.61 19.52 25.10
N ALA A 440 12.96 20.38 26.06
CA ALA A 440 14.02 21.36 25.87
C ALA A 440 15.40 20.68 25.67
N ALA A 441 15.74 19.68 26.48
CA ALA A 441 16.99 18.92 26.36
C ALA A 441 17.06 18.16 25.01
N THR A 442 15.98 17.50 24.64
CA THR A 442 15.86 16.80 23.33
C THR A 442 16.05 17.77 22.16
N THR A 443 15.42 18.95 22.22
CA THR A 443 15.56 19.96 21.17
C THR A 443 16.98 20.50 21.10
N GLN A 444 17.60 20.78 22.24
CA GLN A 444 19.00 21.26 22.30
C GLN A 444 19.96 20.23 21.70
N ARG A 445 19.81 18.94 22.07
CA ARG A 445 20.61 17.83 21.55
C ARG A 445 20.44 17.68 20.03
N PHE A 446 19.20 17.65 19.56
CA PHE A 446 18.88 17.57 18.12
C PHE A 446 19.46 18.76 17.33
N ASN A 447 19.38 19.98 17.87
CA ASN A 447 19.96 21.16 17.25
C ASN A 447 21.47 21.05 17.11
N GLY A 448 22.16 20.47 18.10
CA GLY A 448 23.59 20.17 18.00
C GLY A 448 23.92 19.20 16.87
N PHE A 449 23.12 18.17 16.66
CA PHE A 449 23.27 17.25 15.53
C PHE A 449 23.01 17.94 14.20
N ALA A 450 22.00 18.78 14.11
CA ALA A 450 21.69 19.53 12.88
C ALA A 450 22.82 20.48 12.49
N GLU A 451 23.51 21.10 13.45
CA GLU A 451 24.68 21.95 13.19
C GLU A 451 25.88 21.16 12.69
N LYS A 452 26.15 20.02 13.34
CA LYS A 452 27.23 19.10 12.94
C LYS A 452 26.92 18.40 11.60
N GLY A 453 25.62 18.21 11.28
CA GLY A 453 25.14 17.42 10.14
C GLY A 453 25.16 15.91 10.39
N VAL A 454 25.31 15.49 11.65
CA VAL A 454 25.38 14.06 12.05
C VAL A 454 24.46 13.83 13.24
N ASP A 455 23.49 12.93 13.07
CA ASP A 455 22.62 12.44 14.15
C ASP A 455 23.31 11.26 14.85
N GLU A 456 23.87 11.52 16.01
CA GLU A 456 24.61 10.51 16.79
C GLU A 456 23.68 9.50 17.48
N ASP A 457 22.39 9.81 17.63
CA ASP A 457 21.42 8.95 18.31
C ASP A 457 20.80 7.88 17.37
N PHE A 458 20.35 8.32 16.19
CA PHE A 458 19.56 7.48 15.29
C PHE A 458 20.06 7.49 13.84
N GLN A 459 21.18 8.16 13.54
CA GLN A 459 21.82 8.21 12.22
C GLN A 459 20.91 8.77 11.11
N ARG A 460 19.99 9.70 11.46
CA ARG A 460 19.10 10.33 10.48
C ARG A 460 19.89 11.08 9.40
N GLY A 461 19.58 10.80 8.14
CA GLY A 461 20.25 11.37 6.98
C GLY A 461 21.55 10.66 6.59
N VAL A 462 21.78 9.43 7.09
CA VAL A 462 22.91 8.57 6.67
C VAL A 462 22.48 7.63 5.55
N SER A 463 21.32 6.99 5.66
CA SER A 463 20.81 6.08 4.64
C SER A 463 20.47 6.81 3.33
N GLY A 464 20.71 6.13 2.21
CA GLY A 464 20.27 6.60 0.90
C GLY A 464 18.76 6.81 0.81
N TYR A 465 17.99 6.02 1.56
CA TYR A 465 16.54 6.20 1.67
C TYR A 465 16.17 7.54 2.32
N ASP A 466 16.86 7.95 3.39
CA ASP A 466 16.61 9.21 4.11
C ASP A 466 16.71 10.42 3.19
N HIS A 467 17.55 10.34 2.17
CA HIS A 467 17.79 11.42 1.22
C HIS A 467 16.64 11.62 0.22
N TYR A 468 15.81 10.60 0.00
CA TYR A 468 14.77 10.69 -1.03
C TYR A 468 13.72 11.77 -0.71
N TYR A 469 13.25 11.82 0.53
CA TYR A 469 12.29 12.83 0.99
C TYR A 469 12.95 14.02 1.69
N GLY A 470 14.27 14.00 1.86
CA GLY A 470 15.03 15.12 2.42
C GLY A 470 15.10 16.35 1.49
N ASP A 471 15.55 17.47 2.03
CA ASP A 471 15.81 18.70 1.26
C ASP A 471 17.26 18.70 0.74
N ILE A 472 17.46 18.39 -0.53
CA ILE A 472 18.77 18.37 -1.17
C ILE A 472 19.50 19.73 -1.14
N THR A 473 18.77 20.82 -0.86
CA THR A 473 19.33 22.18 -0.76
C THR A 473 19.77 22.51 0.66
N ASN A 474 19.38 21.70 1.65
CA ASN A 474 19.77 21.87 3.05
C ASN A 474 21.17 21.29 3.29
N LYS A 475 22.03 22.04 3.99
CA LYS A 475 23.41 21.65 4.30
C LYS A 475 23.66 21.83 5.79
N PRO A 476 24.50 20.98 6.37
CA PRO A 476 25.33 19.91 5.76
C PRO A 476 24.56 18.62 5.44
N ASN A 477 23.39 18.36 6.04
CA ASN A 477 22.62 17.13 5.91
C ASN A 477 21.21 17.42 5.36
N PRO A 478 20.71 16.70 4.35
CA PRO A 478 19.41 16.96 3.73
C PRO A 478 18.21 16.68 4.63
N SER A 479 18.39 15.94 5.74
CA SER A 479 17.32 15.54 6.65
C SER A 479 17.39 16.23 8.03
N LEU A 480 18.49 16.93 8.34
CA LEU A 480 18.71 17.61 9.62
C LEU A 480 18.67 19.12 9.48
N GLY A 481 17.88 19.78 10.31
CA GLY A 481 17.82 21.22 10.41
C GLY A 481 17.37 21.63 11.82
N PRO A 482 17.97 22.69 12.44
CA PRO A 482 17.68 23.05 13.81
C PRO A 482 16.25 23.58 13.96
N VAL A 483 15.62 23.29 15.10
CA VAL A 483 14.30 23.78 15.53
C VAL A 483 14.53 24.93 16.50
N ARG A 484 14.40 26.20 16.03
CA ARG A 484 14.78 27.39 16.80
C ARG A 484 13.86 28.58 16.63
N LYS A 485 13.05 28.62 15.58
CA LYS A 485 12.33 29.82 15.15
C LYS A 485 10.86 29.74 15.58
N ALA A 486 10.51 30.49 16.60
CA ALA A 486 9.12 30.63 17.03
C ALA A 486 8.20 31.13 15.89
N PRO A 487 6.90 30.81 15.90
CA PRO A 487 6.29 29.87 16.83
C PRO A 487 6.70 28.41 16.55
N PHE A 488 6.64 27.60 17.59
CA PHE A 488 6.84 26.17 17.56
C PHE A 488 5.49 25.46 17.42
N TYR A 489 5.52 24.30 16.79
CA TYR A 489 4.33 23.50 16.52
C TYR A 489 4.52 22.07 17.02
N ALA A 490 3.45 21.48 17.53
CA ALA A 490 3.37 20.06 17.83
C ALA A 490 2.12 19.48 17.16
N VAL A 491 2.29 18.39 16.45
CA VAL A 491 1.19 17.70 15.78
C VAL A 491 1.21 16.23 16.17
N LYS A 492 0.07 15.73 16.65
CA LYS A 492 -0.08 14.32 17.05
C LYS A 492 0.10 13.40 15.86
N MET A 493 0.94 12.40 16.04
CA MET A 493 1.15 11.31 15.08
C MET A 493 0.84 9.96 15.72
N VAL A 494 0.21 9.11 14.93
CA VAL A 494 -0.19 7.76 15.32
C VAL A 494 0.32 6.76 14.28
N PRO A 495 0.52 5.47 14.66
CA PRO A 495 0.85 4.43 13.71
C PRO A 495 -0.42 4.04 12.92
N GLY A 496 -0.70 4.77 11.84
CA GLY A 496 -1.72 4.37 10.88
C GLY A 496 -1.18 3.34 9.89
N ASP A 497 -1.97 3.03 8.87
CA ASP A 497 -1.59 2.02 7.87
C ASP A 497 -2.16 2.32 6.47
N LEU A 498 -1.60 1.62 5.48
CA LEU A 498 -2.07 1.54 4.10
C LEU A 498 -2.91 0.27 3.85
N GLY A 499 -3.12 -0.55 4.89
CA GLY A 499 -3.79 -1.84 4.90
C GLY A 499 -3.08 -2.82 5.82
N THR A 500 -3.76 -3.91 6.19
CA THR A 500 -3.18 -4.98 6.99
C THR A 500 -2.29 -5.90 6.16
N LYS A 501 -1.31 -6.56 6.78
CA LYS A 501 -0.42 -7.54 6.14
C LYS A 501 -0.97 -8.95 6.21
N GLY A 502 -1.65 -9.30 7.31
CA GLY A 502 -2.08 -10.65 7.62
C GLY A 502 -3.18 -11.18 6.72
N GLY A 503 -3.15 -12.47 6.51
CA GLY A 503 -4.14 -13.20 5.73
C GLY A 503 -3.82 -14.69 5.62
N ALA A 504 -4.52 -15.40 4.72
CA ALA A 504 -4.38 -16.82 4.53
C ALA A 504 -2.97 -17.20 4.03
N ASN A 505 -2.38 -18.23 4.62
CA ASN A 505 -1.14 -18.81 4.12
C ASN A 505 -1.35 -19.42 2.74
N THR A 506 -0.39 -19.18 1.85
CA THR A 506 -0.43 -19.70 0.48
C THR A 506 0.91 -20.28 0.06
N ASP A 507 0.85 -21.24 -0.86
CA ASP A 507 2.03 -21.76 -1.55
C ASP A 507 2.52 -20.86 -2.70
N VAL A 508 3.43 -21.35 -3.49
CA VAL A 508 4.02 -20.65 -4.65
C VAL A 508 3.03 -20.37 -5.79
N HIS A 509 1.91 -21.05 -5.82
CA HIS A 509 0.83 -20.85 -6.79
C HIS A 509 -0.33 -20.00 -6.24
N GLY A 510 -0.22 -19.53 -5.00
CA GLY A 510 -1.30 -18.82 -4.31
C GLY A 510 -2.41 -19.72 -3.82
N ARG A 511 -2.24 -21.07 -3.78
CA ARG A 511 -3.22 -22.00 -3.20
C ARG A 511 -3.25 -21.82 -1.69
N VAL A 512 -4.45 -21.74 -1.11
CA VAL A 512 -4.64 -21.57 0.33
C VAL A 512 -4.31 -22.87 1.07
N LEU A 513 -3.54 -22.73 2.15
CA LEU A 513 -3.05 -23.83 2.97
C LEU A 513 -3.78 -23.95 4.31
N ARG A 514 -3.91 -25.18 4.83
CA ARG A 514 -4.25 -25.46 6.23
C ARG A 514 -3.01 -25.51 7.11
N ALA A 515 -3.19 -25.53 8.41
CA ALA A 515 -2.10 -25.60 9.40
C ALA A 515 -1.21 -26.85 9.27
N ASP A 516 -1.71 -27.95 8.70
CA ASP A 516 -0.92 -29.14 8.39
C ASP A 516 -0.18 -29.07 7.05
N GLY A 517 -0.25 -27.92 6.36
CA GLY A 517 0.34 -27.70 5.05
C GLY A 517 -0.48 -28.27 3.88
N SER A 518 -1.60 -28.91 4.12
CA SER A 518 -2.47 -29.41 3.06
C SER A 518 -3.20 -28.25 2.35
N VAL A 519 -3.45 -28.45 1.04
CA VAL A 519 -4.12 -27.44 0.21
C VAL A 519 -5.63 -27.47 0.41
N ILE A 520 -6.27 -26.32 0.42
CA ILE A 520 -7.73 -26.21 0.26
C ILE A 520 -8.01 -26.14 -1.26
N GLU A 521 -8.44 -27.26 -1.82
CA GLU A 521 -8.61 -27.40 -3.28
C GLU A 521 -9.57 -26.37 -3.87
N GLY A 522 -9.19 -25.76 -4.99
CA GLY A 522 -9.98 -24.78 -5.70
C GLY A 522 -10.00 -23.38 -5.05
N LEU A 523 -9.27 -23.18 -3.94
CA LEU A 523 -9.19 -21.90 -3.26
C LEU A 523 -7.79 -21.29 -3.37
N TYR A 524 -7.75 -20.03 -3.82
CA TYR A 524 -6.52 -19.25 -4.00
C TYR A 524 -6.67 -17.89 -3.33
N ALA A 525 -5.56 -17.31 -2.86
CA ALA A 525 -5.56 -15.96 -2.30
C ALA A 525 -4.33 -15.17 -2.75
N ALA A 526 -4.52 -13.86 -2.94
CA ALA A 526 -3.46 -12.94 -3.32
C ALA A 526 -3.69 -11.52 -2.77
N GLY A 527 -2.62 -10.74 -2.64
CA GLY A 527 -2.67 -9.41 -2.01
C GLY A 527 -2.89 -9.49 -0.51
N ASN A 528 -3.52 -8.47 0.09
CA ASN A 528 -3.69 -8.41 1.55
C ASN A 528 -4.70 -9.43 2.11
N ALA A 529 -5.36 -10.22 1.27
CA ALA A 529 -6.14 -11.38 1.71
C ALA A 529 -5.26 -12.61 1.99
N SER A 530 -3.99 -12.59 1.58
CA SER A 530 -2.99 -13.63 1.82
C SER A 530 -1.83 -13.12 2.64
N SER A 531 -1.10 -14.04 3.29
CA SER A 531 0.14 -13.72 3.99
C SER A 531 1.18 -13.11 3.04
N PRO A 532 1.94 -12.08 3.48
CA PRO A 532 2.83 -11.33 2.59
C PRO A 532 4.12 -12.10 2.27
N VAL A 533 4.59 -12.05 1.02
CA VAL A 533 5.91 -12.57 0.66
C VAL A 533 7.05 -11.70 1.23
N MET A 534 6.76 -10.50 1.70
CA MET A 534 7.73 -9.58 2.31
C MET A 534 7.90 -9.79 3.83
N GLY A 535 7.17 -10.73 4.44
CA GLY A 535 7.17 -10.92 5.89
C GLY A 535 6.83 -9.62 6.62
N HIS A 536 7.52 -9.33 7.71
CA HIS A 536 7.37 -8.10 8.49
C HIS A 536 7.97 -6.86 7.82
N THR A 537 8.77 -7.01 6.77
CA THR A 537 9.51 -5.92 6.12
C THR A 537 8.76 -5.32 4.93
N TYR A 538 9.37 -4.35 4.27
CA TYR A 538 8.85 -3.74 3.05
C TYR A 538 10.02 -3.38 2.13
N ALA A 539 10.25 -4.19 1.09
CA ALA A 539 11.45 -4.12 0.27
C ALA A 539 11.64 -2.77 -0.47
N GLY A 540 10.55 -2.14 -0.86
CA GLY A 540 10.58 -0.86 -1.58
C GLY A 540 9.20 -0.41 -2.02
N PRO A 541 9.07 0.81 -2.58
CA PRO A 541 7.77 1.36 -2.97
C PRO A 541 7.04 0.46 -3.98
N GLY A 542 5.93 -0.14 -3.57
CA GLY A 542 5.15 -1.05 -4.41
C GLY A 542 5.39 -2.54 -4.17
N ALA A 543 6.14 -2.90 -3.13
CA ALA A 543 6.35 -4.29 -2.72
C ALA A 543 5.10 -4.95 -2.07
N THR A 544 3.95 -4.31 -2.16
CA THR A 544 2.61 -4.88 -1.91
C THR A 544 1.89 -5.19 -3.22
N ILE A 545 1.89 -4.24 -4.16
CA ILE A 545 1.14 -4.38 -5.42
C ILE A 545 1.83 -5.38 -6.35
N GLY A 546 3.18 -5.37 -6.40
CA GLY A 546 3.93 -6.33 -7.19
C GLY A 546 3.58 -7.78 -6.85
N PRO A 547 3.73 -8.22 -5.58
CA PRO A 547 3.33 -9.56 -5.16
C PRO A 547 1.85 -9.86 -5.40
N ALA A 548 0.95 -8.90 -5.14
CA ALA A 548 -0.48 -9.07 -5.37
C ALA A 548 -0.78 -9.42 -6.84
N MET A 549 -0.14 -8.74 -7.78
CA MET A 549 -0.28 -9.02 -9.22
C MET A 549 0.30 -10.40 -9.58
N VAL A 550 1.49 -10.71 -9.06
CA VAL A 550 2.21 -11.95 -9.38
C VAL A 550 1.43 -13.17 -8.91
N PHE A 551 1.05 -13.23 -7.63
CA PHE A 551 0.32 -14.38 -7.12
C PHE A 551 -1.12 -14.47 -7.63
N GLY A 552 -1.77 -13.35 -7.97
CA GLY A 552 -3.06 -13.36 -8.68
C GLY A 552 -2.97 -14.01 -10.06
N TYR A 553 -1.89 -13.75 -10.80
CA TYR A 553 -1.62 -14.41 -12.09
C TYR A 553 -1.31 -15.89 -11.94
N LEU A 554 -0.41 -16.26 -11.01
CA LEU A 554 0.03 -17.63 -10.78
C LEU A 554 -1.11 -18.55 -10.34
N ALA A 555 -2.07 -18.03 -9.57
CA ALA A 555 -3.29 -18.75 -9.22
C ALA A 555 -4.04 -19.26 -10.46
N VAL A 556 -4.25 -18.39 -11.43
CA VAL A 556 -4.95 -18.73 -12.68
C VAL A 556 -4.13 -19.66 -13.55
N GLU A 557 -2.83 -19.47 -13.60
CA GLU A 557 -1.94 -20.35 -14.36
C GLU A 557 -1.96 -21.79 -13.83
N HIS A 558 -1.95 -21.94 -12.50
CA HIS A 558 -2.09 -23.25 -11.86
C HIS A 558 -3.45 -23.91 -12.16
N MET A 559 -4.55 -23.16 -12.08
CA MET A 559 -5.88 -23.65 -12.45
C MET A 559 -5.91 -24.20 -13.88
N LEU A 560 -5.29 -23.50 -14.82
CA LEU A 560 -5.23 -23.90 -16.22
C LEU A 560 -4.41 -25.20 -16.41
N ALA A 561 -3.28 -25.33 -15.73
CA ALA A 561 -2.45 -26.53 -15.75
C ALA A 561 -3.21 -27.75 -15.20
N GLY A 562 -3.96 -27.59 -14.11
CA GLY A 562 -4.82 -28.64 -13.55
C GLY A 562 -5.91 -29.09 -14.52
N ARG A 563 -6.55 -28.14 -15.24
CA ARG A 563 -7.54 -28.46 -16.30
C ARG A 563 -6.93 -29.29 -17.44
N ALA A 564 -5.74 -28.91 -17.88
CA ALA A 564 -5.05 -29.65 -18.98
C ALA A 564 -4.70 -31.07 -18.56
N ALA A 565 -4.23 -31.30 -17.33
CA ALA A 565 -3.93 -32.62 -16.80
C ALA A 565 -5.19 -33.50 -16.72
N ALA A 566 -6.30 -32.96 -16.20
CA ALA A 566 -7.58 -33.68 -16.09
C ALA A 566 -8.13 -34.07 -17.47
N SER A 567 -7.97 -33.22 -18.49
CA SER A 567 -8.41 -33.55 -19.87
C SER A 567 -7.52 -34.61 -20.55
N ALA A 568 -6.24 -34.67 -20.25
CA ALA A 568 -5.34 -35.69 -20.76
C ALA A 568 -5.62 -37.08 -20.19
N ASP A 569 -6.00 -37.15 -18.91
CA ASP A 569 -6.32 -38.41 -18.22
C ASP A 569 -7.64 -39.03 -18.76
N THR A 570 -8.61 -38.18 -19.14
CA THR A 570 -9.88 -38.63 -19.74
C THR A 570 -9.76 -39.07 -21.19
N THR A 571 -8.66 -38.77 -21.87
CA THR A 571 -8.38 -39.17 -23.28
C THR A 571 -7.45 -40.38 -23.41
N ALA A 572 -6.93 -40.92 -22.31
CA ALA A 572 -6.15 -42.16 -22.35
C ALA A 572 -7.08 -43.32 -22.74
N PRO A 573 -6.79 -44.07 -23.80
CA PRO A 573 -7.65 -45.20 -24.22
C PRO A 573 -7.63 -46.27 -23.14
N ASP A 574 -8.83 -46.74 -22.78
CA ASP A 574 -9.03 -47.92 -21.94
C ASP A 574 -8.35 -49.11 -22.61
N THR A 575 -7.15 -49.43 -22.22
CA THR A 575 -6.50 -50.69 -22.62
C THR A 575 -7.16 -51.82 -21.85
N GLU A 576 -8.37 -52.21 -22.29
CA GLU A 576 -9.03 -53.40 -21.82
C GLU A 576 -8.10 -54.63 -21.98
N LYS A 577 -7.86 -55.26 -20.87
CA LYS A 577 -7.36 -56.62 -20.79
C LYS A 577 -8.22 -57.55 -21.63
N LYS A 578 -7.89 -57.85 -22.87
CA LYS A 578 -8.26 -59.09 -23.48
C LYS A 578 -7.37 -60.19 -22.92
N GLY A 579 -7.80 -60.75 -21.83
CA GLY A 579 -7.27 -61.99 -21.29
C GLY A 579 -7.98 -63.14 -21.99
N SER A 580 -7.24 -63.93 -22.68
CA SER A 580 -7.59 -65.30 -23.09
C SER A 580 -7.60 -66.25 -21.94
#